data_0c7c72ed98583ce8c48599bbc382f108
#
_entry.id   0c7c72ed98583ce8c48599bbc382f108
#
_cell.length_a   1.000
_cell.length_b   1.000
_cell.length_c   1.000
_cell.angle_alpha   90.00
_cell.angle_beta   90.00
_cell.angle_gamma   90.00
#
_symmetry.space_group_name_H-M   'P 1'
#
loop_
_entity.id
_entity.type
_entity.pdbx_description
1 polymer ?
#
loop_
_entity_poly.entity_id
_entity_poly.type
_entity_poly.pdbx_seq_one_letter_code
_entity_poly.pdbx_strand_id
1 'polypeptide(L)'
;MIRLASKFDNNKIRELFIDFHDKHKLSISANEMKWDIVFFENQLSKIYAGLGFILIDEDFTGVMCILKTPSFWMPDTFILQESMWHGKTDKVSIELLKAYIKIGNEMKEKREITEFHFSSFSDSNFEKFGAKKLTNGWVI
;
A
#
# COMPACT_ATOMS: atom_id res chain seq x y z
N MET A 1 -14.32 4.20 -8.11
CA MET A 1 -13.84 2.87 -8.56
C MET A 1 -12.32 2.79 -8.34
N ILE A 2 -11.83 1.67 -7.87
CA ILE A 2 -10.39 1.47 -7.65
C ILE A 2 -9.75 0.86 -8.89
N ARG A 3 -8.61 1.36 -9.28
CA ARG A 3 -7.82 0.87 -10.41
C ARG A 3 -6.32 0.84 -10.10
N LEU A 4 -5.57 0.15 -10.94
CA LEU A 4 -4.11 0.22 -10.90
C LEU A 4 -3.64 1.60 -11.37
N ALA A 5 -2.66 2.14 -10.66
CA ALA A 5 -1.99 3.37 -11.03
C ALA A 5 -0.93 3.13 -12.10
N SER A 6 -0.59 4.20 -12.80
CA SER A 6 0.50 4.25 -13.77
C SER A 6 1.34 5.52 -13.57
N LYS A 7 2.42 5.64 -14.33
CA LYS A 7 3.29 6.83 -14.29
C LYS A 7 2.57 8.16 -14.52
N PHE A 8 1.44 8.13 -15.22
CA PHE A 8 0.64 9.33 -15.46
C PHE A 8 -0.08 9.84 -14.20
N ASP A 9 -0.16 9.02 -13.17
CA ASP A 9 -0.78 9.35 -11.89
C ASP A 9 0.23 9.87 -10.84
N ASN A 10 1.52 9.89 -11.15
CA ASN A 10 2.59 10.16 -10.19
C ASN A 10 2.41 11.45 -9.39
N ASN A 11 1.97 12.54 -10.02
CA ASN A 11 1.76 13.81 -9.32
C ASN A 11 0.66 13.71 -8.27
N LYS A 12 -0.43 13.02 -8.59
CA LYS A 12 -1.56 12.81 -7.67
C LYS A 12 -1.20 11.83 -6.56
N ILE A 13 -0.45 10.79 -6.88
CA ILE A 13 0.07 9.85 -5.88
C ILE A 13 0.97 10.58 -4.90
N ARG A 14 1.85 11.45 -5.37
CA ARG A 14 2.72 12.26 -4.49
C ARG A 14 1.91 13.14 -3.54
N GLU A 15 0.87 13.82 -4.04
CA GLU A 15 -0.01 14.64 -3.20
C GLU A 15 -0.66 13.78 -2.09
N LEU A 16 -1.12 12.58 -2.41
CA LEU A 16 -1.71 11.66 -1.45
C LEU A 16 -0.69 11.13 -0.43
N PHE A 17 0.55 10.88 -0.85
CA PHE A 17 1.63 10.48 0.06
C PHE A 17 1.98 11.59 1.05
N ILE A 18 2.05 12.83 0.58
CA ILE A 18 2.28 14.00 1.43
C ILE A 18 1.13 14.15 2.44
N ASP A 19 -0.10 14.02 1.99
CA ASP A 19 -1.30 14.10 2.84
C ASP A 19 -1.30 13.02 3.93
N PHE A 20 -0.98 11.77 3.56
CA PHE A 20 -0.82 10.67 4.50
C PHE A 20 0.25 10.96 5.55
N HIS A 21 1.40 11.42 5.12
CA HIS A 21 2.52 11.75 5.98
C HIS A 21 2.15 12.86 6.98
N ASP A 22 1.54 13.94 6.50
CA ASP A 22 1.15 15.08 7.32
C ASP A 22 0.07 14.68 8.35
N LYS A 23 -0.88 13.84 7.93
CA LYS A 23 -1.95 13.36 8.81
C LYS A 23 -1.43 12.49 9.96
N HIS A 24 -0.47 11.61 9.68
CA HIS A 24 -0.01 10.63 10.66
C HIS A 24 1.27 11.01 11.40
N LYS A 25 1.99 12.04 10.95
CA LYS A 25 3.26 12.51 11.55
C LYS A 25 4.21 11.35 11.87
N LEU A 26 4.43 10.49 10.88
CA LEU A 26 5.04 9.15 11.04
C LEU A 26 6.48 9.16 11.51
N SER A 27 7.21 10.26 11.38
CA SER A 27 8.57 10.37 11.88
C SER A 27 8.89 11.81 12.29
N ILE A 28 9.81 11.96 13.24
CA ILE A 28 10.27 13.27 13.71
C ILE A 28 10.97 14.03 12.58
N SER A 29 11.71 13.33 11.74
CA SER A 29 12.38 13.90 10.56
C SER A 29 11.41 14.34 9.46
N ALA A 30 10.16 14.00 9.58
CA ALA A 30 9.12 14.32 8.63
C ALA A 30 8.91 15.83 8.44
N ASN A 31 9.03 16.60 9.49
CA ASN A 31 8.93 18.07 9.43
C ASN A 31 10.12 18.71 8.71
N GLU A 32 11.23 17.98 8.56
CA GLU A 32 12.45 18.40 7.87
C GLU A 32 12.58 17.75 6.49
N MET A 33 11.63 16.86 6.12
CA MET A 33 11.70 16.10 4.89
C MET A 33 11.54 17.01 3.68
N LYS A 34 12.58 17.12 2.89
CA LYS A 34 12.51 17.71 1.56
C LYS A 34 12.10 16.62 0.59
N TRP A 35 10.93 16.76 0.00
CA TRP A 35 10.46 15.84 -1.01
C TRP A 35 11.31 15.96 -2.28
N ASP A 36 12.16 14.98 -2.49
CA ASP A 36 12.89 14.85 -3.74
C ASP A 36 12.00 14.16 -4.77
N ILE A 37 11.48 14.95 -5.70
CA ILE A 37 10.56 14.49 -6.75
C ILE A 37 11.19 13.42 -7.61
N VAL A 38 12.45 13.59 -8.00
CA VAL A 38 13.15 12.63 -8.86
C VAL A 38 13.34 11.30 -8.14
N PHE A 39 13.75 11.34 -6.87
CA PHE A 39 13.86 10.14 -6.06
C PHE A 39 12.52 9.42 -5.92
N PHE A 40 11.45 10.17 -5.61
CA PHE A 40 10.11 9.61 -5.46
C PHE A 40 9.62 8.94 -6.75
N GLU A 41 9.75 9.62 -7.89
CA GLU A 41 9.36 9.05 -9.19
C GLU A 41 10.18 7.81 -9.56
N ASN A 42 11.47 7.78 -9.20
CA ASN A 42 12.30 6.59 -9.38
C ASN A 42 11.81 5.41 -8.54
N GLN A 43 11.36 5.64 -7.31
CA GLN A 43 10.76 4.58 -6.49
C GLN A 43 9.45 4.07 -7.12
N LEU A 44 8.57 4.96 -7.58
CA LEU A 44 7.36 4.56 -8.29
C LEU A 44 7.66 3.76 -9.55
N SER A 45 8.65 4.16 -10.32
CA SER A 45 9.06 3.45 -11.55
C SER A 45 9.49 2.01 -11.26
N LYS A 46 10.19 1.75 -10.14
CA LYS A 46 10.55 0.39 -9.71
C LYS A 46 9.32 -0.43 -9.38
N ILE A 47 8.33 0.18 -8.73
CA ILE A 47 7.07 -0.48 -8.39
C ILE A 47 6.34 -0.87 -9.68
N TYR A 48 6.19 0.05 -10.64
CA TYR A 48 5.56 -0.23 -11.93
C TYR A 48 6.32 -1.26 -12.76
N ALA A 49 7.64 -1.37 -12.58
CA ALA A 49 8.48 -2.34 -13.28
C ALA A 49 8.41 -3.77 -12.69
N GLY A 50 7.58 -4.02 -11.67
CA GLY A 50 7.34 -5.36 -11.13
C GLY A 50 7.67 -5.54 -9.65
N LEU A 51 8.18 -4.51 -8.95
CA LEU A 51 8.41 -4.58 -7.52
C LEU A 51 7.10 -4.64 -6.70
N GLY A 52 5.99 -4.29 -7.32
CA GLY A 52 4.68 -4.27 -6.70
C GLY A 52 3.65 -3.61 -7.59
N PHE A 53 2.65 -2.99 -6.98
CA PHE A 53 1.65 -2.20 -7.68
C PHE A 53 1.04 -1.15 -6.74
N ILE A 54 0.37 -0.18 -7.34
CA ILE A 54 -0.32 0.89 -6.61
C ILE A 54 -1.78 0.90 -7.03
N LEU A 55 -2.67 0.96 -6.04
CA LEU A 55 -4.11 1.12 -6.23
C LEU A 55 -4.50 2.56 -5.93
N ILE A 56 -5.32 3.14 -6.77
CA ILE A 56 -5.91 4.47 -6.60
C ILE A 56 -7.40 4.44 -6.93
N ASP A 57 -8.14 5.38 -6.34
CA ASP A 57 -9.49 5.67 -6.81
C ASP A 57 -9.46 6.71 -7.93
N GLU A 58 -10.48 6.70 -8.78
CA GLU A 58 -10.54 7.59 -9.97
C GLU A 58 -10.59 9.08 -9.61
N ASP A 59 -11.09 9.42 -8.43
CA ASP A 59 -11.17 10.80 -7.94
C ASP A 59 -9.91 11.25 -7.18
N PHE A 60 -8.88 10.40 -7.11
CA PHE A 60 -7.62 10.66 -6.40
C PHE A 60 -7.83 11.05 -4.93
N THR A 61 -8.72 10.34 -4.25
CA THR A 61 -9.00 10.52 -2.82
C THR A 61 -8.43 9.41 -1.96
N GLY A 62 -7.76 8.45 -2.56
CA GLY A 62 -7.11 7.36 -1.84
C GLY A 62 -6.04 6.65 -2.67
N VAL A 63 -5.10 6.05 -1.96
CA VAL A 63 -3.97 5.32 -2.53
C VAL A 63 -3.57 4.18 -1.62
N MET A 64 -3.17 3.06 -2.19
CA MET A 64 -2.56 1.94 -1.47
C MET A 64 -1.36 1.45 -2.27
N CYS A 65 -0.20 1.46 -1.64
CA CYS A 65 1.05 1.00 -2.23
C CYS A 65 1.36 -0.41 -1.70
N ILE A 66 1.52 -1.36 -2.60
CA ILE A 66 1.76 -2.76 -2.30
C ILE A 66 3.10 -3.18 -2.91
N LEU A 67 3.94 -3.83 -2.10
CA LEU A 67 5.21 -4.38 -2.54
C LEU A 67 5.13 -5.90 -2.60
N LYS A 68 5.74 -6.48 -3.63
CA LYS A 68 5.94 -7.92 -3.76
C LYS A 68 7.37 -8.23 -3.33
N THR A 69 7.50 -8.98 -2.24
CA THR A 69 8.80 -9.29 -1.63
C THR A 69 9.02 -10.80 -1.55
N PRO A 70 10.30 -11.26 -1.61
CA PRO A 70 10.59 -12.67 -1.35
C PRO A 70 10.16 -13.09 0.05
N SER A 71 9.65 -14.30 0.18
CA SER A 71 9.37 -14.89 1.48
C SER A 71 10.68 -15.27 2.20
N PHE A 72 10.74 -14.99 3.50
CA PHE A 72 11.88 -15.48 4.33
C PHE A 72 11.80 -16.98 4.66
N TRP A 73 10.60 -17.53 4.55
CA TRP A 73 10.32 -18.88 5.08
C TRP A 73 10.35 -19.96 4.01
N MET A 74 10.12 -19.58 2.77
CA MET A 74 10.00 -20.55 1.66
C MET A 74 10.81 -20.04 0.45
N PRO A 75 11.74 -20.86 -0.09
CA PRO A 75 12.50 -20.48 -1.28
C PRO A 75 11.58 -20.31 -2.50
N ASP A 76 11.96 -19.40 -3.39
CA ASP A 76 11.27 -19.14 -4.66
C ASP A 76 9.79 -18.76 -4.51
N THR A 77 9.41 -18.22 -3.36
CA THR A 77 8.06 -17.73 -3.10
C THR A 77 8.06 -16.25 -2.74
N PHE A 78 6.90 -15.63 -2.92
CA PHE A 78 6.71 -14.20 -2.69
C PHE A 78 5.51 -13.96 -1.77
N ILE A 79 5.54 -12.81 -1.11
CA ILE A 79 4.42 -12.26 -0.36
C ILE A 79 4.10 -10.87 -0.89
N LEU A 80 2.85 -10.43 -0.72
CA LEU A 80 2.49 -9.02 -0.88
C LEU A 80 2.44 -8.36 0.50
N GLN A 81 2.97 -7.16 0.56
CA GLN A 81 2.95 -6.34 1.76
C GLN A 81 2.48 -4.93 1.43
N GLU A 82 1.45 -4.48 2.12
CA GLU A 82 1.07 -3.08 2.08
C GLU A 82 2.17 -2.25 2.76
N SER A 83 2.66 -1.26 2.06
CA SER A 83 3.66 -0.31 2.56
C SER A 83 3.06 1.04 2.91
N MET A 84 1.94 1.40 2.28
CA MET A 84 1.22 2.62 2.57
C MET A 84 -0.23 2.49 2.11
N TRP A 85 -1.16 2.90 2.97
CA TRP A 85 -2.59 2.84 2.72
C TRP A 85 -3.25 4.10 3.28
N HIS A 86 -3.80 4.92 2.40
CA HIS A 86 -4.43 6.17 2.76
C HIS A 86 -5.69 6.43 1.94
N GLY A 87 -6.78 6.72 2.63
CA GLY A 87 -8.01 7.23 2.03
C GLY A 87 -8.47 8.48 2.78
N LYS A 88 -8.91 9.49 2.05
CA LYS A 88 -9.45 10.72 2.65
C LYS A 88 -10.74 10.47 3.42
N THR A 89 -11.42 9.35 3.12
CA THR A 89 -12.61 8.89 3.83
C THR A 89 -12.51 7.40 4.14
N ASP A 90 -13.22 6.95 5.15
CA ASP A 90 -13.28 5.51 5.50
C ASP A 90 -13.85 4.67 4.35
N LYS A 91 -14.79 5.22 3.60
CA LYS A 91 -15.36 4.54 2.43
C LYS A 91 -14.28 4.20 1.40
N VAL A 92 -13.46 5.17 1.02
CA VAL A 92 -12.38 4.97 0.06
C VAL A 92 -11.32 4.02 0.61
N SER A 93 -10.97 4.15 1.89
CA SER A 93 -10.04 3.23 2.54
C SER A 93 -10.52 1.77 2.46
N ILE A 94 -11.80 1.52 2.72
CA ILE A 94 -12.38 0.18 2.64
C ILE A 94 -12.46 -0.32 1.20
N GLU A 95 -12.77 0.54 0.24
CA GLU A 95 -12.77 0.16 -1.18
C GLU A 95 -11.38 -0.25 -1.66
N LEU A 96 -10.33 0.46 -1.24
CA LEU A 96 -8.93 0.09 -1.51
C LEU A 96 -8.59 -1.28 -0.90
N LEU A 97 -8.97 -1.51 0.36
CA LEU A 97 -8.74 -2.78 1.02
C LEU A 97 -9.43 -3.93 0.30
N LYS A 98 -10.70 -3.76 -0.08
CA LYS A 98 -11.44 -4.79 -0.83
C LYS A 98 -10.78 -5.12 -2.17
N ALA A 99 -10.33 -4.10 -2.90
CA ALA A 99 -9.61 -4.30 -4.16
C ALA A 99 -8.29 -5.06 -3.94
N TYR A 100 -7.54 -4.70 -2.90
CA TYR A 100 -6.31 -5.39 -2.53
C TYR A 100 -6.55 -6.86 -2.17
N ILE A 101 -7.56 -7.14 -1.35
CA ILE A 101 -7.93 -8.51 -0.96
C ILE A 101 -8.30 -9.35 -2.19
N LYS A 102 -9.05 -8.78 -3.11
CA LYS A 102 -9.41 -9.46 -4.37
C LYS A 102 -8.16 -9.85 -5.17
N ILE A 103 -7.26 -8.90 -5.40
CA ILE A 103 -6.01 -9.13 -6.13
C ILE A 103 -5.14 -10.16 -5.40
N GLY A 104 -4.98 -10.04 -4.10
CA GLY A 104 -4.19 -10.95 -3.28
C GLY A 104 -4.72 -12.39 -3.36
N ASN A 105 -6.03 -12.58 -3.28
CA ASN A 105 -6.64 -13.91 -3.41
C ASN A 105 -6.43 -14.50 -4.81
N GLU A 106 -6.60 -13.70 -5.86
CA GLU A 106 -6.34 -14.14 -7.24
C GLU A 106 -4.88 -14.57 -7.44
N MET A 107 -3.93 -13.82 -6.89
CA MET A 107 -2.51 -14.16 -6.96
C MET A 107 -2.17 -15.42 -6.15
N LYS A 108 -2.81 -15.64 -5.00
CA LYS A 108 -2.67 -16.89 -4.23
C LYS A 108 -3.18 -18.09 -5.01
N GLU A 109 -4.34 -17.98 -5.64
CA GLU A 109 -4.92 -19.05 -6.47
C GLU A 109 -4.00 -19.42 -7.65
N LYS A 110 -3.35 -18.43 -8.26
CA LYS A 110 -2.35 -18.61 -9.32
C LYS A 110 -0.98 -19.05 -8.80
N ARG A 111 -0.81 -19.18 -7.51
CA ARG A 111 0.46 -19.52 -6.85
C ARG A 111 1.59 -18.53 -7.13
N GLU A 112 1.26 -17.27 -7.39
CA GLU A 112 2.23 -16.18 -7.57
C GLU A 112 2.73 -15.67 -6.22
N ILE A 113 1.92 -15.80 -5.17
CA ILE A 113 2.25 -15.45 -3.79
C ILE A 113 1.73 -16.53 -2.82
N THR A 114 2.32 -16.59 -1.62
CA THR A 114 1.86 -17.50 -0.55
C THR A 114 0.89 -16.83 0.42
N GLU A 115 1.08 -15.54 0.68
CA GLU A 115 0.26 -14.75 1.59
C GLU A 115 0.35 -13.27 1.26
N PHE A 116 -0.55 -12.48 1.81
CA PHE A 116 -0.50 -11.01 1.69
C PHE A 116 -0.92 -10.36 3.00
N HIS A 117 -0.30 -9.21 3.29
CA HIS A 117 -0.38 -8.50 4.55
C HIS A 117 -0.84 -7.05 4.35
N PHE A 118 -1.46 -6.51 5.37
CA PHE A 118 -1.75 -5.08 5.48
C PHE A 118 -1.71 -4.65 6.94
N SER A 119 -1.54 -3.35 7.16
CA SER A 119 -1.58 -2.73 8.48
C SER A 119 -2.60 -1.60 8.52
N SER A 120 -2.99 -1.19 9.71
CA SER A 120 -3.93 -0.10 9.91
C SER A 120 -3.56 0.70 11.15
N PHE A 121 -3.77 2.01 11.08
CA PHE A 121 -3.66 2.91 12.25
C PHE A 121 -4.91 2.89 13.13
N SER A 122 -5.99 2.23 12.71
CA SER A 122 -7.20 2.09 13.51
C SER A 122 -7.21 0.77 14.28
N ASP A 123 -7.97 0.74 15.39
CA ASP A 123 -8.23 -0.48 16.15
C ASP A 123 -9.36 -1.33 15.52
N SER A 124 -9.70 -1.09 14.27
CA SER A 124 -10.74 -1.80 13.55
C SER A 124 -10.43 -3.29 13.45
N ASN A 125 -11.46 -4.11 13.58
CA ASN A 125 -11.37 -5.55 13.40
C ASN A 125 -11.60 -5.91 11.92
N PHE A 126 -10.59 -6.52 11.30
CA PHE A 126 -10.64 -6.96 9.90
C PHE A 126 -10.92 -8.45 9.72
N GLU A 127 -11.26 -9.18 10.78
CA GLU A 127 -11.60 -10.63 10.71
C GLU A 127 -12.74 -10.91 9.74
N LYS A 128 -13.69 -9.98 9.62
CA LYS A 128 -14.80 -10.06 8.66
C LYS A 128 -14.36 -10.16 7.19
N PHE A 129 -13.12 -9.77 6.89
CA PHE A 129 -12.50 -9.90 5.57
C PHE A 129 -11.61 -11.13 5.44
N GLY A 130 -11.62 -12.02 6.45
CA GLY A 130 -10.76 -13.20 6.48
C GLY A 130 -9.35 -12.94 6.98
N ALA A 131 -9.06 -11.75 7.53
CA ALA A 131 -7.76 -11.41 8.05
C ALA A 131 -7.54 -11.92 9.46
N LYS A 132 -6.27 -12.27 9.77
CA LYS A 132 -5.82 -12.64 11.11
C LYS A 132 -4.80 -11.61 11.59
N LYS A 133 -4.99 -11.07 12.77
CA LYS A 133 -4.05 -10.14 13.38
C LYS A 133 -2.76 -10.88 13.78
N LEU A 134 -1.61 -10.43 13.28
CA LEU A 134 -0.32 -11.08 13.53
C LEU A 134 0.53 -10.34 14.56
N THR A 135 0.53 -9.00 14.57
CA THR A 135 1.45 -8.22 15.40
C THR A 135 0.98 -6.78 15.57
N ASN A 136 1.58 -6.10 16.54
CA ASN A 136 1.56 -4.63 16.66
C ASN A 136 2.93 -4.09 16.23
N GLY A 137 2.94 -3.13 15.30
CA GLY A 137 4.16 -2.48 14.84
C GLY A 137 4.53 -1.29 15.71
N TRP A 138 5.83 -1.03 15.86
CA TRP A 138 6.38 0.08 16.62
C TRP A 138 7.44 0.80 15.80
N VAL A 139 7.55 2.11 15.97
CA VAL A 139 8.64 2.92 15.40
C VAL A 139 9.31 3.72 16.51
N ILE A 140 10.64 3.81 16.42
CA ILE A 140 11.45 4.64 17.32
C ILE A 140 11.96 5.84 16.55
#